data_887e0e11b870a77ca7daafe3920db566
#
_entry.id   887e0e11b870a77ca7daafe3920db566
#
_cell.length_a   1.000
_cell.length_b   1.000
_cell.length_c   1.000
_cell.angle_alpha   90.00
_cell.angle_beta   90.00
_cell.angle_gamma   90.00
#
_symmetry.space_group_name_H-M   'P 1'
#
loop_
_entity.id
_entity.type
_entity.pdbx_description
1 polymer ?
#
loop_
_entity_poly.entity_id
_entity_poly.type
_entity_poly.pdbx_seq_one_letter_code
_entity_poly.pdbx_strand_id
1 'polypeptide(L)'
;MAHVLRLLTIFVLLVAAVPASAQEDDAVLLVAHPAFRDLDYRQTVVLASPAPNGGHIGVILNRPTKRSLGSLFPDHEPSKKVVDPVYYGGPFSRGALVALVRADQNPGGGSVLVMKNLYLAFRANTIDQVIESTPNEARYYVGYIGWRPGELKGEIERGLWSVLSADSDMVFRKDMDGLWEELLQQSRRIRTGLPLPLLSSAHH
;
A
#
# COMPACT_ATOMS: atom_id res chain seq x y z
N MET A 1 47.17 -46.64 43.85
CA MET A 1 47.09 -45.21 43.54
C MET A 1 46.61 -45.10 42.11
N ALA A 2 45.32 -44.88 41.94
CA ALA A 2 44.71 -44.83 40.61
C ALA A 2 44.19 -43.40 40.38
N HIS A 3 44.79 -42.74 39.35
CA HIS A 3 44.35 -41.41 38.89
C HIS A 3 43.18 -41.56 37.92
N VAL A 4 42.00 -41.11 38.37
CA VAL A 4 40.81 -41.05 37.53
C VAL A 4 40.83 -39.71 36.78
N LEU A 5 41.12 -39.77 35.48
CA LEU A 5 41.06 -38.61 34.59
C LEU A 5 39.57 -38.39 34.14
N ARG A 6 38.95 -37.34 34.67
CA ARG A 6 37.61 -36.92 34.24
C ARG A 6 37.71 -36.11 32.94
N LEU A 7 37.30 -36.69 31.84
CA LEU A 7 37.05 -35.96 30.58
C LEU A 7 35.77 -35.13 30.74
N LEU A 8 35.90 -33.81 30.69
CA LEU A 8 34.78 -32.86 30.63
C LEU A 8 34.43 -32.66 29.11
N THR A 9 33.34 -33.27 28.67
CA THR A 9 32.84 -33.09 27.31
C THR A 9 32.04 -31.79 27.26
N ILE A 10 32.60 -30.76 26.64
CA ILE A 10 31.88 -29.49 26.38
C ILE A 10 30.99 -29.72 25.17
N PHE A 11 29.66 -29.74 25.44
CA PHE A 11 28.64 -29.79 24.38
C PHE A 11 28.38 -28.35 23.91
N VAL A 12 28.99 -27.99 22.78
CA VAL A 12 28.71 -26.69 22.12
C VAL A 12 27.36 -26.79 21.42
N LEU A 13 26.36 -26.16 22.03
CA LEU A 13 25.05 -26.02 21.41
C LEU A 13 25.12 -25.00 20.26
N LEU A 14 25.20 -25.53 19.03
CA LEU A 14 25.12 -24.70 17.81
C LEU A 14 23.66 -24.21 17.66
N VAL A 15 23.36 -23.02 18.15
CA VAL A 15 22.07 -22.35 17.87
C VAL A 15 22.09 -21.94 16.41
N ALA A 16 21.46 -22.74 15.56
CA ALA A 16 21.16 -22.34 14.20
C ALA A 16 20.23 -21.13 14.24
N ALA A 17 20.73 -19.95 13.87
CA ALA A 17 19.90 -18.79 13.63
C ALA A 17 18.98 -19.12 12.43
N VAL A 18 17.71 -19.38 12.73
CA VAL A 18 16.66 -19.45 11.71
C VAL A 18 16.61 -18.06 11.09
N PRO A 19 16.80 -17.91 9.77
CA PRO A 19 16.59 -16.61 9.14
C PRO A 19 15.14 -16.22 9.42
N ALA A 20 14.94 -15.06 10.04
CA ALA A 20 13.61 -14.47 10.15
C ALA A 20 13.08 -14.38 8.71
N SER A 21 12.06 -15.18 8.42
CA SER A 21 11.32 -15.07 7.16
C SER A 21 10.87 -13.62 7.04
N ALA A 22 11.26 -12.96 5.96
CA ALA A 22 10.77 -11.64 5.61
C ALA A 22 9.24 -11.70 5.70
N GLN A 23 8.70 -10.82 6.50
CA GLN A 23 7.28 -10.74 6.81
C GLN A 23 6.54 -10.50 5.50
N GLU A 24 5.74 -11.47 5.05
CA GLU A 24 4.84 -11.31 3.87
C GLU A 24 3.70 -10.30 4.14
N ASP A 25 3.81 -9.52 5.22
CA ASP A 25 2.75 -8.65 5.74
C ASP A 25 2.89 -7.19 5.30
N ASP A 26 3.89 -6.84 4.48
CA ASP A 26 4.07 -5.46 4.04
C ASP A 26 3.25 -5.17 2.78
N ALA A 27 2.68 -3.97 2.75
CA ALA A 27 2.02 -3.47 1.56
C ALA A 27 2.98 -3.39 0.37
N VAL A 28 2.45 -3.64 -0.81
CA VAL A 28 3.20 -3.58 -2.07
C VAL A 28 2.54 -2.61 -3.05
N LEU A 29 3.34 -2.07 -3.96
CA LEU A 29 2.84 -1.38 -5.14
C LEU A 29 2.71 -2.38 -6.29
N LEU A 30 1.51 -2.46 -6.83
CA LEU A 30 1.19 -3.25 -8.02
C LEU A 30 1.11 -2.30 -9.21
N VAL A 31 1.98 -2.50 -10.18
CA VAL A 31 1.99 -1.72 -11.42
C VAL A 31 1.36 -2.56 -12.52
N ALA A 32 0.26 -2.09 -13.07
CA ALA A 32 -0.49 -2.81 -14.10
C ALA A 32 0.37 -3.07 -15.35
N HIS A 33 0.39 -4.31 -15.82
CA HIS A 33 1.08 -4.65 -17.06
C HIS A 33 0.42 -3.95 -18.27
N PRO A 34 1.18 -3.49 -19.27
CA PRO A 34 0.62 -2.79 -20.45
C PRO A 34 -0.44 -3.58 -21.23
N ALA A 35 -0.42 -4.91 -21.14
CA ALA A 35 -1.42 -5.77 -21.77
C ALA A 35 -2.74 -5.87 -20.98
N PHE A 36 -2.82 -5.28 -19.79
CA PHE A 36 -4.05 -5.24 -19.00
C PHE A 36 -5.10 -4.42 -19.73
N ARG A 37 -6.14 -5.08 -20.24
CA ARG A 37 -7.16 -4.43 -21.10
C ARG A 37 -8.38 -3.94 -20.33
N ASP A 38 -8.56 -4.44 -19.12
CA ASP A 38 -9.66 -4.02 -18.26
C ASP A 38 -9.57 -2.52 -17.97
N LEU A 39 -10.68 -1.81 -18.15
CA LEU A 39 -10.75 -0.34 -18.02
C LEU A 39 -10.53 0.14 -16.59
N ASP A 40 -10.86 -0.69 -15.62
CA ASP A 40 -10.65 -0.35 -14.20
C ASP A 40 -9.17 -0.47 -13.80
N TYR A 41 -8.38 -1.32 -14.48
CA TYR A 41 -7.01 -1.65 -14.07
C TYR A 41 -5.90 -1.19 -15.04
N ARG A 42 -6.22 -0.90 -16.31
CA ARG A 42 -5.19 -0.48 -17.27
C ARG A 42 -4.47 0.78 -16.78
N GLN A 43 -3.14 0.80 -16.90
CA GLN A 43 -2.30 1.95 -16.53
C GLN A 43 -2.53 2.43 -15.06
N THR A 44 -2.78 1.48 -14.15
CA THR A 44 -2.93 1.79 -12.73
C THR A 44 -1.70 1.43 -11.92
N VAL A 45 -1.55 2.17 -10.84
CA VAL A 45 -0.69 1.83 -9.71
C VAL A 45 -1.59 1.62 -8.51
N VAL A 46 -1.50 0.45 -7.90
CA VAL A 46 -2.34 0.06 -6.77
C VAL A 46 -1.47 -0.15 -5.54
N LEU A 47 -1.84 0.45 -4.43
CA LEU A 47 -1.32 0.07 -3.12
C LEU A 47 -2.14 -1.11 -2.63
N ALA A 48 -1.53 -2.27 -2.45
CA ALA A 48 -2.18 -3.48 -1.96
C ALA A 48 -1.56 -3.92 -0.64
N SER A 49 -2.40 -4.39 0.28
CA SER A 49 -2.00 -4.88 1.60
C SER A 49 -2.76 -6.16 1.93
N PRO A 50 -2.18 -7.07 2.72
CA PRO A 50 -2.91 -8.21 3.27
C PRO A 50 -4.16 -7.76 4.02
N ALA A 51 -5.23 -8.53 3.89
CA ALA A 51 -6.49 -8.30 4.57
C ALA A 51 -6.71 -9.36 5.67
N PRO A 52 -7.43 -9.03 6.75
CA PRO A 52 -7.65 -9.97 7.88
C PRO A 52 -8.31 -11.29 7.51
N ASN A 53 -8.97 -11.37 6.36
CA ASN A 53 -9.63 -12.58 5.84
C ASN A 53 -8.69 -13.51 5.04
N GLY A 54 -7.38 -13.22 5.03
CA GLY A 54 -6.37 -13.96 4.27
C GLY A 54 -6.30 -13.59 2.77
N GLY A 55 -7.11 -12.64 2.33
CA GLY A 55 -7.02 -12.04 0.99
C GLY A 55 -6.16 -10.79 0.99
N HIS A 56 -6.39 -9.93 0.00
CA HIS A 56 -5.74 -8.61 -0.09
C HIS A 56 -6.78 -7.52 -0.34
N ILE A 57 -6.41 -6.31 0.04
CA ILE A 57 -7.21 -5.11 -0.18
C ILE A 57 -6.30 -4.00 -0.70
N GLY A 58 -6.83 -3.12 -1.54
CA GLY A 58 -6.03 -2.04 -2.07
C GLY A 58 -6.82 -0.90 -2.65
N VAL A 59 -6.10 0.18 -3.00
CA VAL A 59 -6.65 1.36 -3.66
C VAL A 59 -5.77 1.78 -4.83
N ILE A 60 -6.40 2.27 -5.90
CA ILE A 60 -5.71 2.83 -7.06
C ILE A 60 -5.20 4.23 -6.69
N LEU A 61 -3.89 4.45 -6.79
CA LEU A 61 -3.25 5.70 -6.38
C LEU A 61 -3.34 6.80 -7.43
N ASN A 62 -3.27 6.45 -8.71
CA ASN A 62 -3.07 7.38 -9.82
C ASN A 62 -4.34 7.69 -10.63
N ARG A 63 -5.51 7.71 -9.98
CA ARG A 63 -6.77 8.11 -10.62
C ARG A 63 -7.50 9.21 -9.85
N PRO A 64 -6.97 10.46 -9.84
CA PRO A 64 -7.71 11.57 -9.28
C PRO A 64 -8.98 11.81 -10.09
N THR A 65 -10.07 12.14 -9.39
CA THR A 65 -11.32 12.58 -10.02
C THR A 65 -11.34 14.11 -10.08
N LYS A 66 -12.35 14.67 -10.77
CA LYS A 66 -12.58 16.13 -10.76
C LYS A 66 -13.41 16.59 -9.54
N ARG A 67 -13.67 15.73 -8.56
CA ARG A 67 -14.53 16.01 -7.41
C ARG A 67 -13.70 16.25 -6.16
N SER A 68 -14.02 17.32 -5.45
CA SER A 68 -13.51 17.54 -4.10
C SER A 68 -14.36 16.79 -3.08
N LEU A 69 -13.80 16.52 -1.89
CA LEU A 69 -14.57 15.91 -0.81
C LEU A 69 -15.75 16.82 -0.39
N GLY A 70 -15.55 18.13 -0.33
CA GLY A 70 -16.60 19.10 -0.06
C GLY A 70 -17.74 19.08 -1.09
N SER A 71 -17.46 18.73 -2.37
CA SER A 71 -18.52 18.58 -3.38
C SER A 71 -19.37 17.31 -3.19
N LEU A 72 -18.83 16.30 -2.53
CA LEU A 72 -19.56 15.08 -2.16
C LEU A 72 -20.41 15.28 -0.89
N PHE A 73 -19.96 16.14 0.02
CA PHE A 73 -20.60 16.44 1.30
C PHE A 73 -20.76 17.96 1.48
N PRO A 74 -21.66 18.60 0.73
CA PRO A 74 -21.77 20.07 0.68
C PRO A 74 -22.16 20.71 2.02
N ASP A 75 -22.89 19.98 2.86
CA ASP A 75 -23.35 20.43 4.16
C ASP A 75 -22.36 20.12 5.31
N HIS A 76 -21.23 19.46 4.99
CA HIS A 76 -20.21 19.09 5.97
C HIS A 76 -18.99 20.01 5.83
N GLU A 77 -18.91 21.05 6.66
CA GLU A 77 -17.85 22.08 6.61
C GLU A 77 -16.42 21.50 6.69
N PRO A 78 -16.11 20.47 7.53
CA PRO A 78 -14.77 19.88 7.57
C PRO A 78 -14.33 19.30 6.21
N SER A 79 -15.23 18.72 5.43
CA SER A 79 -14.92 18.17 4.10
C SER A 79 -14.41 19.20 3.11
N LYS A 80 -14.79 20.47 3.27
CA LYS A 80 -14.36 21.58 2.42
C LYS A 80 -12.89 21.98 2.65
N LYS A 81 -12.31 21.55 3.78
CA LYS A 81 -10.90 21.79 4.13
C LYS A 81 -9.93 20.82 3.46
N VAL A 82 -10.45 19.73 2.87
CA VAL A 82 -9.64 18.75 2.14
C VAL A 82 -9.18 19.35 0.82
N VAL A 83 -7.87 19.43 0.64
CA VAL A 83 -7.24 20.09 -0.52
C VAL A 83 -7.17 19.15 -1.73
N ASP A 84 -6.83 17.88 -1.49
CA ASP A 84 -6.69 16.88 -2.55
C ASP A 84 -8.06 16.52 -3.13
N PRO A 85 -8.14 16.19 -4.44
CA PRO A 85 -9.36 15.63 -5.01
C PRO A 85 -9.67 14.26 -4.42
N VAL A 86 -10.91 13.81 -4.56
CA VAL A 86 -11.26 12.41 -4.31
C VAL A 86 -10.74 11.56 -5.45
N TYR A 87 -10.16 10.40 -5.14
CA TYR A 87 -9.61 9.45 -6.10
C TYR A 87 -10.60 8.31 -6.38
N TYR A 88 -10.51 7.72 -7.54
CA TYR A 88 -11.15 6.44 -7.82
C TYR A 88 -10.25 5.32 -7.29
N GLY A 89 -10.72 4.63 -6.24
CA GLY A 89 -9.93 3.61 -5.55
C GLY A 89 -10.09 2.20 -6.10
N GLY A 90 -11.16 1.93 -6.86
CA GLY A 90 -11.39 0.62 -7.46
C GLY A 90 -12.86 0.27 -7.70
N PRO A 91 -13.12 -0.89 -8.33
CA PRO A 91 -14.46 -1.27 -8.77
C PRO A 91 -15.41 -1.73 -7.65
N PHE A 92 -14.86 -2.14 -6.48
CA PHE A 92 -15.71 -2.59 -5.39
C PHE A 92 -16.28 -1.42 -4.60
N SER A 93 -17.57 -1.51 -4.24
CA SER A 93 -18.26 -0.51 -3.42
C SER A 93 -18.09 0.91 -3.92
N ARG A 94 -18.31 1.17 -5.21
CA ARG A 94 -18.12 2.49 -5.87
C ARG A 94 -18.89 3.65 -5.22
N GLY A 95 -19.87 3.36 -4.38
CA GLY A 95 -20.59 4.37 -3.58
C GLY A 95 -20.01 4.58 -2.18
N ALA A 96 -19.03 3.78 -1.75
CA ALA A 96 -18.43 3.90 -0.44
C ALA A 96 -17.17 4.77 -0.50
N LEU A 97 -17.04 5.67 0.49
CA LEU A 97 -15.81 6.40 0.75
C LEU A 97 -14.89 5.52 1.57
N VAL A 98 -13.61 5.48 1.20
CA VAL A 98 -12.52 4.92 1.98
C VAL A 98 -11.42 5.96 2.13
N ALA A 99 -10.66 5.91 3.21
CA ALA A 99 -9.58 6.87 3.47
C ALA A 99 -8.26 6.13 3.75
N LEU A 100 -7.21 6.54 3.05
CA LEU A 100 -5.85 6.15 3.37
C LEU A 100 -5.28 7.22 4.29
N VAL A 101 -5.03 6.86 5.55
CA VAL A 101 -4.78 7.81 6.64
C VAL A 101 -3.35 7.65 7.15
N ARG A 102 -2.60 8.74 7.18
CA ARG A 102 -1.31 8.81 7.87
C ARG A 102 -1.54 9.10 9.35
N ALA A 103 -1.21 8.15 10.22
CA ALA A 103 -1.40 8.27 11.65
C ALA A 103 -0.40 7.40 12.42
N ASP A 104 0.08 7.87 13.57
CA ASP A 104 0.98 7.09 14.44
C ASP A 104 0.26 5.94 15.16
N GLN A 105 -1.06 6.04 15.29
CA GLN A 105 -1.90 5.04 15.93
C GLN A 105 -3.12 4.75 15.05
N ASN A 106 -3.75 3.60 15.30
CA ASN A 106 -4.97 3.22 14.60
C ASN A 106 -6.04 4.31 14.72
N PRO A 107 -6.53 4.88 13.60
CA PRO A 107 -7.48 6.01 13.64
C PRO A 107 -8.88 5.61 14.11
N GLY A 108 -9.15 4.31 14.27
CA GLY A 108 -10.46 3.84 14.76
C GLY A 108 -10.90 2.51 14.18
N GLY A 109 -12.06 2.06 14.63
CA GLY A 109 -12.62 0.77 14.20
C GLY A 109 -12.85 0.70 12.69
N GLY A 110 -12.58 -0.47 12.09
CA GLY A 110 -12.70 -0.69 10.64
C GLY A 110 -11.55 -0.10 9.85
N SER A 111 -10.40 0.12 10.48
CA SER A 111 -9.15 0.46 9.83
C SER A 111 -8.22 -0.76 9.80
N VAL A 112 -7.50 -0.90 8.71
CA VAL A 112 -6.47 -1.94 8.49
C VAL A 112 -5.12 -1.24 8.40
N LEU A 113 -4.12 -1.73 9.15
CA LEU A 113 -2.74 -1.28 9.00
C LEU A 113 -2.22 -1.72 7.63
N VAL A 114 -1.78 -0.78 6.82
CA VAL A 114 -1.25 -1.03 5.48
C VAL A 114 0.27 -1.10 5.52
N MET A 115 0.89 -0.16 6.20
CA MET A 115 2.32 -0.10 6.48
C MET A 115 2.54 0.80 7.70
N LYS A 116 3.78 0.93 8.16
CA LYS A 116 4.09 1.79 9.30
C LYS A 116 3.45 3.18 9.15
N ASN A 117 2.65 3.57 10.13
CA ASN A 117 1.95 4.86 10.19
C ASN A 117 0.98 5.13 9.02
N LEU A 118 0.48 4.08 8.36
CA LEU A 118 -0.46 4.19 7.28
C LEU A 118 -1.60 3.18 7.42
N TYR A 119 -2.83 3.66 7.43
CA TYR A 119 -4.02 2.86 7.64
C TYR A 119 -5.03 3.08 6.51
N LEU A 120 -5.74 2.03 6.13
CA LEU A 120 -6.88 2.11 5.24
C LEU A 120 -8.16 1.98 6.05
N ALA A 121 -8.96 3.05 6.13
CA ALA A 121 -10.18 3.13 6.90
C ALA A 121 -11.41 2.96 5.98
N PHE A 122 -12.39 2.17 6.46
CA PHE A 122 -13.60 1.80 5.72
C PHE A 122 -14.90 2.21 6.41
N ARG A 123 -14.87 2.46 7.73
CA ARG A 123 -16.07 2.83 8.46
C ARG A 123 -16.33 4.33 8.38
N ALA A 124 -17.57 4.70 8.06
CA ALA A 124 -18.00 6.09 7.95
C ALA A 124 -17.64 6.92 9.18
N ASN A 125 -17.89 6.43 10.40
CA ASN A 125 -17.58 7.15 11.63
C ASN A 125 -16.07 7.42 11.81
N THR A 126 -15.21 6.46 11.43
CA THR A 126 -13.75 6.63 11.51
C THR A 126 -13.27 7.64 10.47
N ILE A 127 -13.82 7.56 9.25
CA ILE A 127 -13.49 8.51 8.18
C ILE A 127 -13.95 9.92 8.54
N ASP A 128 -15.13 10.04 9.13
CA ASP A 128 -15.69 11.31 9.60
C ASP A 128 -14.80 11.96 10.66
N GLN A 129 -14.37 11.20 11.66
CA GLN A 129 -13.39 11.65 12.66
C GLN A 129 -12.08 12.15 12.04
N VAL A 130 -11.56 11.45 11.01
CA VAL A 130 -10.36 11.87 10.29
C VAL A 130 -10.60 13.17 9.54
N ILE A 131 -11.75 13.32 8.87
CA ILE A 131 -12.11 14.55 8.16
C ILE A 131 -12.24 15.73 9.14
N GLU A 132 -12.78 15.50 10.32
CA GLU A 132 -12.95 16.54 11.34
C GLU A 132 -11.63 16.97 11.98
N SER A 133 -10.73 15.99 12.29
CA SER A 133 -9.54 16.24 13.08
C SER A 133 -8.28 16.52 12.24
N THR A 134 -8.05 15.72 11.20
CA THR A 134 -6.81 15.73 10.39
C THR A 134 -7.10 15.55 8.89
N PRO A 135 -7.93 16.41 8.29
CA PRO A 135 -8.47 16.20 6.93
C PRO A 135 -7.41 16.02 5.84
N ASN A 136 -6.25 16.65 5.99
CA ASN A 136 -5.18 16.62 5.00
C ASN A 136 -4.07 15.60 5.31
N GLU A 137 -4.16 14.86 6.43
CA GLU A 137 -3.33 13.68 6.71
C GLU A 137 -3.91 12.40 6.09
N ALA A 138 -4.94 12.55 5.27
CA ALA A 138 -5.58 11.44 4.57
C ALA A 138 -5.82 11.76 3.11
N ARG A 139 -5.84 10.69 2.29
CA ARG A 139 -6.33 10.72 0.91
C ARG A 139 -7.61 9.91 0.80
N TYR A 140 -8.60 10.47 0.13
CA TYR A 140 -9.94 9.90 0.07
C TYR A 140 -10.23 9.28 -1.29
N TYR A 141 -10.85 8.09 -1.25
CA TYR A 141 -11.14 7.29 -2.44
C TYR A 141 -12.61 6.91 -2.48
N VAL A 142 -13.18 6.80 -3.67
CA VAL A 142 -14.45 6.12 -3.91
C VAL A 142 -14.16 4.73 -4.46
N GLY A 143 -14.69 3.72 -3.73
CA GLY A 143 -14.41 2.31 -4.02
C GLY A 143 -12.99 1.88 -3.63
N TYR A 144 -12.77 0.58 -3.76
CA TYR A 144 -11.50 -0.08 -3.44
C TYR A 144 -11.35 -1.35 -4.30
N ILE A 145 -10.22 -2.04 -4.17
CA ILE A 145 -9.98 -3.35 -4.78
C ILE A 145 -9.91 -4.39 -3.66
N GLY A 146 -10.52 -5.55 -3.88
CA GLY A 146 -10.43 -6.68 -2.98
C GLY A 146 -10.04 -7.94 -3.75
N TRP A 147 -9.15 -8.73 -3.19
CA TRP A 147 -8.77 -10.05 -3.69
C TRP A 147 -9.09 -11.12 -2.65
N ARG A 148 -9.64 -12.25 -3.11
CA ARG A 148 -9.79 -13.44 -2.27
C ARG A 148 -8.42 -14.07 -1.97
N PRO A 149 -8.33 -14.96 -0.96
CA PRO A 149 -7.09 -15.69 -0.71
C PRO A 149 -6.55 -16.36 -1.99
N GLY A 150 -5.28 -16.10 -2.31
CA GLY A 150 -4.60 -16.61 -3.50
C GLY A 150 -4.89 -15.92 -4.82
N GLU A 151 -5.91 -15.06 -4.92
CA GLU A 151 -6.31 -14.41 -6.17
C GLU A 151 -5.23 -13.45 -6.68
N LEU A 152 -4.73 -12.55 -5.82
CA LEU A 152 -3.65 -11.63 -6.17
C LEU A 152 -2.39 -12.38 -6.59
N LYS A 153 -2.02 -13.44 -5.86
CA LYS A 153 -0.87 -14.29 -6.21
C LYS A 153 -1.02 -14.86 -7.62
N GLY A 154 -2.19 -15.40 -7.95
CA GLY A 154 -2.46 -15.91 -9.29
C GLY A 154 -2.42 -14.84 -10.39
N GLU A 155 -2.80 -13.59 -10.09
CA GLU A 155 -2.67 -12.47 -11.03
C GLU A 155 -1.21 -12.07 -11.27
N ILE A 156 -0.40 -12.04 -10.20
CA ILE A 156 1.04 -11.76 -10.28
C ILE A 156 1.75 -12.87 -11.08
N GLU A 157 1.46 -14.16 -10.81
CA GLU A 157 2.03 -15.29 -11.54
C GLU A 157 1.69 -15.28 -13.04
N ARG A 158 0.50 -14.78 -13.41
CA ARG A 158 0.11 -14.55 -14.81
C ARG A 158 0.75 -13.30 -15.43
N GLY A 159 1.54 -12.55 -14.67
CA GLY A 159 2.23 -11.35 -15.15
C GLY A 159 1.32 -10.14 -15.37
N LEU A 160 0.13 -10.10 -14.73
CA LEU A 160 -0.77 -8.94 -14.82
C LEU A 160 -0.23 -7.74 -14.03
N TRP A 161 0.57 -7.98 -13.02
CA TRP A 161 1.16 -6.96 -12.15
C TRP A 161 2.68 -7.10 -12.07
N SER A 162 3.38 -6.00 -12.09
CA SER A 162 4.74 -5.90 -11.57
C SER A 162 4.67 -5.44 -10.13
N VAL A 163 5.41 -6.12 -9.22
CA VAL A 163 5.41 -5.83 -7.80
C VAL A 163 6.62 -4.99 -7.44
N LEU A 164 6.42 -3.89 -6.72
CA LEU A 164 7.44 -3.02 -6.17
C LEU A 164 7.20 -2.82 -4.68
N SER A 165 8.25 -2.47 -3.93
CA SER A 165 8.10 -2.07 -2.53
C SER A 165 7.28 -0.79 -2.43
N ALA A 166 6.38 -0.76 -1.45
CA ALA A 166 5.60 0.44 -1.17
C ALA A 166 6.43 1.45 -0.34
N ASP A 167 6.20 2.74 -0.61
CA ASP A 167 6.78 3.86 0.11
C ASP A 167 5.67 4.88 0.42
N SER A 168 5.62 5.33 1.67
CA SER A 168 4.58 6.26 2.14
C SER A 168 4.62 7.60 1.42
N ASP A 169 5.80 8.10 1.06
CA ASP A 169 5.94 9.38 0.36
C ASP A 169 5.41 9.30 -1.07
N MET A 170 5.61 8.16 -1.74
CA MET A 170 5.03 7.91 -3.04
C MET A 170 3.50 7.85 -2.98
N VAL A 171 2.95 7.24 -1.94
CA VAL A 171 1.49 7.12 -1.75
C VAL A 171 0.81 8.49 -1.65
N PHE A 172 1.47 9.47 -1.00
CA PHE A 172 0.95 10.84 -0.83
C PHE A 172 1.54 11.85 -1.82
N ARG A 173 2.23 11.38 -2.85
CA ARG A 173 2.75 12.24 -3.91
C ARG A 173 1.60 13.07 -4.52
N LYS A 174 1.78 14.39 -4.64
CA LYS A 174 0.72 15.30 -5.12
C LYS A 174 0.47 15.14 -6.63
N ASP A 175 1.55 15.03 -7.39
CA ASP A 175 1.47 14.82 -8.83
C ASP A 175 1.51 13.32 -9.14
N MET A 176 0.41 12.81 -9.65
CA MET A 176 0.24 11.40 -10.05
C MET A 176 0.35 11.21 -11.57
N ASP A 177 0.55 12.29 -12.33
CA ASP A 177 0.71 12.19 -13.77
C ASP A 177 2.02 11.47 -14.11
N GLY A 178 1.95 10.53 -15.04
CA GLY A 178 3.11 9.71 -15.42
C GLY A 178 3.59 8.68 -14.39
N LEU A 179 2.93 8.55 -13.23
CA LEU A 179 3.35 7.61 -12.16
C LEU A 179 3.39 6.17 -12.68
N TRP A 180 2.43 5.75 -13.47
CA TRP A 180 2.40 4.39 -14.01
C TRP A 180 3.58 4.13 -14.93
N GLU A 181 3.89 5.04 -15.84
CA GLU A 181 5.02 4.94 -16.78
C GLU A 181 6.35 4.89 -16.03
N GLU A 182 6.52 5.75 -15.02
CA GLU A 182 7.69 5.83 -14.17
C GLU A 182 7.95 4.47 -13.47
N LEU A 183 6.94 3.95 -12.77
CA LEU A 183 7.07 2.71 -12.04
C LEU A 183 7.15 1.47 -12.95
N LEU A 184 6.52 1.51 -14.11
CA LEU A 184 6.67 0.47 -15.12
C LEU A 184 8.12 0.39 -15.63
N GLN A 185 8.76 1.52 -15.89
CA GLN A 185 10.18 1.57 -16.26
C GLN A 185 11.07 1.06 -15.12
N GLN A 186 10.80 1.48 -13.88
CA GLN A 186 11.52 1.00 -12.70
C GLN A 186 11.44 -0.52 -12.57
N SER A 187 10.24 -1.11 -12.69
CA SER A 187 10.03 -2.55 -12.60
C SER A 187 10.78 -3.34 -13.68
N ARG A 188 10.88 -2.77 -14.89
CA ARG A 188 11.65 -3.38 -16.00
C ARG A 188 13.15 -3.38 -15.70
N ARG A 189 13.70 -2.28 -15.17
CA ARG A 189 15.12 -2.18 -14.80
C ARG A 189 15.49 -3.18 -13.71
N ILE A 190 14.67 -3.30 -12.67
CA ILE A 190 14.88 -4.29 -11.60
C ILE A 190 14.96 -5.70 -12.19
N ARG A 191 14.06 -6.07 -13.10
CA ARG A 191 14.06 -7.38 -13.76
C ARG A 191 15.28 -7.63 -14.64
N THR A 192 15.85 -6.59 -15.23
CA THR A 192 17.03 -6.71 -16.11
C THR A 192 18.34 -6.49 -15.39
N GLY A 193 18.33 -6.26 -14.06
CA GLY A 193 19.54 -5.99 -13.28
C GLY A 193 20.23 -4.66 -13.61
N LEU A 194 19.55 -3.75 -14.29
CA LEU A 194 20.09 -2.43 -14.62
C LEU A 194 20.03 -1.50 -13.40
N PRO A 195 21.07 -0.67 -13.15
CA PRO A 195 21.06 0.25 -12.02
C PRO A 195 19.94 1.29 -12.14
N LEU A 196 19.36 1.66 -11.00
CA LEU A 196 18.40 2.76 -10.93
C LEU A 196 19.15 4.08 -11.25
N PRO A 197 18.53 5.01 -11.99
CA PRO A 197 19.10 6.33 -12.17
C PRO A 197 19.20 7.00 -10.81
N LEU A 198 20.37 7.57 -10.49
CA LEU A 198 20.49 8.44 -9.33
C LEU A 198 19.49 9.58 -9.53
N LEU A 199 18.54 9.71 -8.60
CA LEU A 199 17.68 10.89 -8.56
C LEU A 199 18.59 12.09 -8.36
N SER A 200 18.79 12.86 -9.43
CA SER A 200 19.45 14.15 -9.34
C SER A 200 18.57 15.02 -8.45
N SER A 201 19.03 15.27 -7.24
CA SER A 201 18.45 16.28 -6.35
C SER A 201 18.70 17.64 -7.00
N ALA A 202 17.82 18.04 -7.91
CA ALA A 202 17.75 19.42 -8.40
C ALA A 202 17.18 20.28 -7.27
N HIS A 203 18.07 20.78 -6.43
CA HIS A 203 17.81 21.97 -5.63
C HIS A 203 17.83 23.18 -6.59
N HIS A 204 16.71 23.80 -6.75
CA HIS A 204 16.58 25.21 -7.06
C HIS A 204 15.36 25.77 -6.33
#